data_ff0f0b5b2f17217b879fede9f8ab5cd7
#
_entry.id   ff0f0b5b2f17217b879fede9f8ab5cd7
#
_cell.length_a   1.000
_cell.length_b   1.000
_cell.length_c   1.000
_cell.angle_alpha   90.00
_cell.angle_beta   90.00
_cell.angle_gamma   90.00
#
_symmetry.space_group_name_H-M   'P 1'
#
loop_
_entity.id
_entity.type
_entity.pdbx_description
1 polymer ?
#
loop_
_entity_poly.entity_id
_entity_poly.type
_entity_poly.pdbx_seq_one_letter_code
_entity_poly.pdbx_strand_id
1 'polypeptide(L)'
;YDLYLKTILNKTVLNAFESEEIHEAQFKVQIELVDVMIPSIPCKKVVITRSYDYKTKEESLKIFIDGQENELTKEVGYEVFINDFILPREIAKFFFFDAEKIVTLAEAKSKKELRSLSKAYSEVLGIKKYEDLKLNLNTLLTKLRRSGVSKVKKERLEELIEQDRQLT
;
A
#
# COMPACT_ATOMS: atom_id res chain seq x y z
N TYR A 1 -17.97 2.37 7.11
CA TYR A 1 -17.47 2.39 5.72
C TYR A 1 -18.61 2.71 4.75
N ASP A 2 -19.74 1.99 4.80
CA ASP A 2 -20.92 2.23 3.95
C ASP A 2 -21.49 3.64 4.09
N LEU A 3 -21.50 4.17 5.31
CA LEU A 3 -21.95 5.54 5.57
C LEU A 3 -21.05 6.57 4.86
N TYR A 4 -19.74 6.33 4.85
CA TYR A 4 -18.77 7.18 4.15
C TYR A 4 -18.98 7.14 2.64
N LEU A 5 -19.14 5.96 2.05
CA LEU A 5 -19.42 5.80 0.62
C LEU A 5 -20.73 6.48 0.20
N LYS A 6 -21.76 6.39 1.04
CA LYS A 6 -23.00 7.11 0.82
C LYS A 6 -22.83 8.64 0.81
N THR A 7 -21.92 9.19 1.62
CA THR A 7 -21.67 10.65 1.66
C THR A 7 -20.92 11.18 0.45
N ILE A 8 -20.21 10.32 -0.29
CA ILE A 8 -19.48 10.68 -1.53
C ILE A 8 -20.44 10.81 -2.72
N LEU A 9 -21.54 10.07 -2.72
CA LEU A 9 -22.55 10.17 -3.77
C LEU A 9 -23.16 11.58 -3.85
N ASN A 10 -23.36 12.05 -5.07
CA ASN A 10 -24.08 13.30 -5.29
C ASN A 10 -25.49 13.18 -4.69
N LYS A 11 -25.85 14.13 -3.81
CA LYS A 11 -27.14 14.13 -3.11
C LYS A 11 -28.35 14.14 -4.06
N THR A 12 -28.24 14.84 -5.19
CA THR A 12 -29.31 14.88 -6.21
C THR A 12 -29.53 13.50 -6.81
N VAL A 13 -28.43 12.80 -7.16
CA VAL A 13 -28.49 11.43 -7.71
C VAL A 13 -29.04 10.47 -6.65
N LEU A 14 -28.59 10.60 -5.41
CA LEU A 14 -29.07 9.75 -4.33
C LEU A 14 -30.57 9.93 -4.08
N ASN A 15 -31.07 11.19 -4.01
CA ASN A 15 -32.47 11.49 -3.82
C ASN A 15 -33.32 10.97 -4.99
N ALA A 16 -32.87 11.16 -6.24
CA ALA A 16 -33.57 10.65 -7.42
C ALA A 16 -33.61 9.11 -7.47
N PHE A 17 -32.56 8.45 -6.94
CA PHE A 17 -32.58 7.00 -6.79
C PHE A 17 -33.50 6.51 -5.68
N GLU A 18 -33.53 7.20 -4.54
CA GLU A 18 -34.43 6.89 -3.41
C GLU A 18 -35.91 7.19 -3.74
N SER A 19 -36.17 8.13 -4.66
CA SER A 19 -37.53 8.43 -5.18
C SER A 19 -37.92 7.57 -6.40
N GLU A 20 -37.11 6.59 -6.79
CA GLU A 20 -37.31 5.70 -7.93
C GLU A 20 -37.37 6.42 -9.30
N GLU A 21 -36.91 7.66 -9.40
CA GLU A 21 -36.80 8.40 -10.66
C GLU A 21 -35.69 7.86 -11.56
N ILE A 22 -34.61 7.32 -10.94
CA ILE A 22 -33.51 6.67 -11.62
C ILE A 22 -33.25 5.29 -11.01
N HIS A 23 -32.70 4.38 -11.82
CA HIS A 23 -32.48 2.99 -11.39
C HIS A 23 -31.00 2.68 -11.07
N GLU A 24 -30.11 3.64 -11.27
CA GLU A 24 -28.68 3.52 -11.02
C GLU A 24 -28.18 4.69 -10.20
N ALA A 25 -27.43 4.38 -9.16
CA ALA A 25 -26.72 5.38 -8.36
C ALA A 25 -25.30 4.87 -8.09
N GLN A 26 -24.34 5.40 -8.81
CA GLN A 26 -22.95 5.02 -8.71
C GLN A 26 -22.03 6.23 -8.74
N PHE A 27 -20.86 6.09 -8.15
CA PHE A 27 -19.76 7.01 -8.39
C PHE A 27 -18.53 6.28 -8.94
N LYS A 28 -17.72 7.00 -9.65
CA LYS A 28 -16.47 6.51 -10.25
C LYS A 28 -15.39 7.55 -10.04
N VAL A 29 -14.24 7.08 -9.54
CA VAL A 29 -13.00 7.85 -9.48
C VAL A 29 -12.01 7.19 -10.42
N GLN A 30 -11.40 7.96 -11.30
CA GLN A 30 -10.40 7.49 -12.24
C GLN A 30 -9.15 8.33 -12.14
N ILE A 31 -8.01 7.65 -12.02
CA ILE A 31 -6.67 8.26 -12.05
C ILE A 31 -5.94 7.73 -13.27
N GLU A 32 -5.37 8.63 -14.02
CA GLU A 32 -4.53 8.31 -15.17
C GLU A 32 -3.09 8.72 -14.84
N LEU A 33 -2.17 7.79 -14.99
CA LEU A 33 -0.75 7.99 -14.76
C LEU A 33 -0.02 7.75 -16.07
N VAL A 34 0.85 8.67 -16.45
CA VAL A 34 1.69 8.58 -17.64
C VAL A 34 3.17 8.50 -17.24
N ASP A 35 3.99 7.94 -18.11
CA ASP A 35 5.43 7.78 -17.91
C ASP A 35 5.78 7.00 -16.63
N VAL A 36 4.96 6.01 -16.29
CA VAL A 36 5.17 5.14 -15.12
C VAL A 36 6.17 4.04 -15.49
N MET A 37 7.21 3.89 -14.68
CA MET A 37 8.13 2.76 -14.79
C MET A 37 7.72 1.62 -13.84
N ILE A 38 7.16 0.55 -14.40
CA ILE A 38 6.86 -0.67 -13.67
C ILE A 38 7.93 -1.71 -14.02
N PRO A 39 8.63 -2.30 -13.03
CA PRO A 39 9.63 -3.34 -13.29
C PRO A 39 9.03 -4.48 -14.12
N SER A 40 9.72 -4.88 -15.18
CA SER A 40 9.32 -5.97 -16.09
C SER A 40 8.06 -5.74 -16.93
N ILE A 41 7.41 -4.58 -16.83
CA ILE A 41 6.23 -4.23 -17.62
C ILE A 41 6.52 -2.92 -18.36
N PRO A 42 6.84 -2.94 -19.65
CA PRO A 42 6.92 -1.73 -20.43
C PRO A 42 5.52 -1.13 -20.54
N CYS A 43 5.32 0.06 -20.03
CA CYS A 43 4.04 0.76 -20.09
C CYS A 43 4.23 2.27 -20.29
N LYS A 44 3.29 2.86 -21.01
CA LYS A 44 3.23 4.33 -21.20
C LYS A 44 2.17 4.95 -20.29
N LYS A 45 1.12 4.21 -20.02
CA LYS A 45 -0.07 4.71 -19.34
C LYS A 45 -0.68 3.65 -18.44
N VAL A 46 -0.98 4.04 -17.21
CA VAL A 46 -1.74 3.23 -16.26
C VAL A 46 -3.02 3.97 -15.90
N VAL A 47 -4.15 3.32 -16.02
CA VAL A 47 -5.46 3.86 -15.63
C VAL A 47 -6.01 3.03 -14.48
N ILE A 48 -6.20 3.66 -13.34
CA ILE A 48 -6.79 3.06 -12.14
C ILE A 48 -8.20 3.60 -12.00
N THR A 49 -9.17 2.73 -11.94
CA THR A 49 -10.58 3.08 -11.81
C THR A 49 -11.16 2.41 -10.58
N ARG A 50 -11.70 3.20 -9.67
CA ARG A 50 -12.49 2.74 -8.53
C ARG A 50 -13.92 3.20 -8.68
N SER A 51 -14.88 2.30 -8.55
CA SER A 51 -16.30 2.60 -8.63
C SER A 51 -17.06 1.94 -7.49
N TYR A 52 -18.16 2.55 -7.10
CA TYR A 52 -19.08 2.02 -6.11
C TYR A 52 -20.52 2.12 -6.64
N ASP A 53 -21.23 1.04 -6.56
CA ASP A 53 -22.66 0.96 -6.91
C ASP A 53 -23.49 0.97 -5.63
N TYR A 54 -24.37 1.96 -5.49
CA TYR A 54 -25.19 2.12 -4.29
C TYR A 54 -26.29 1.07 -4.17
N LYS A 55 -26.77 0.55 -5.31
CA LYS A 55 -27.82 -0.47 -5.34
C LYS A 55 -27.31 -1.83 -4.87
N THR A 56 -26.20 -2.27 -5.43
CA THR A 56 -25.59 -3.56 -5.08
C THR A 56 -24.70 -3.48 -3.85
N LYS A 57 -24.29 -2.25 -3.45
CA LYS A 57 -23.29 -1.95 -2.41
C LYS A 57 -21.93 -2.57 -2.70
N GLU A 58 -21.64 -2.78 -3.96
CA GLU A 58 -20.39 -3.37 -4.41
C GLU A 58 -19.38 -2.29 -4.82
N GLU A 59 -18.15 -2.52 -4.44
CA GLU A 59 -17.01 -1.73 -4.83
C GLU A 59 -16.21 -2.50 -5.89
N SER A 60 -15.77 -1.80 -6.93
CA SER A 60 -14.94 -2.36 -7.99
C SER A 60 -13.68 -1.53 -8.17
N LEU A 61 -12.54 -2.21 -8.21
CA LEU A 61 -11.25 -1.63 -8.54
C LEU A 61 -10.71 -2.31 -9.80
N LYS A 62 -10.35 -1.51 -10.80
CA LYS A 62 -9.79 -2.01 -12.07
C LYS A 62 -8.54 -1.24 -12.43
N ILE A 63 -7.56 -1.94 -13.00
CA ILE A 63 -6.31 -1.38 -13.49
C ILE A 63 -6.14 -1.77 -14.95
N PHE A 64 -5.90 -0.78 -15.79
CA PHE A 64 -5.58 -0.95 -17.21
C PHE A 64 -4.18 -0.41 -17.47
N ILE A 65 -3.35 -1.22 -18.12
CA ILE A 65 -2.01 -0.86 -18.57
C ILE A 65 -2.06 -0.76 -20.10
N ASP A 66 -1.78 0.43 -20.63
CA ASP A 66 -1.90 0.73 -22.07
C ASP A 66 -3.26 0.32 -22.67
N GLY A 67 -4.34 0.47 -21.90
CA GLY A 67 -5.70 0.18 -22.29
C GLY A 67 -6.14 -1.28 -22.16
N GLN A 68 -5.28 -2.16 -21.67
CA GLN A 68 -5.58 -3.59 -21.48
C GLN A 68 -5.47 -4.00 -20.02
N GLU A 69 -6.28 -4.97 -19.62
CA GLU A 69 -6.09 -5.64 -18.32
C GLU A 69 -4.83 -6.51 -18.38
N ASN A 70 -4.02 -6.46 -17.34
CA ASN A 70 -2.80 -7.22 -17.24
C ASN A 70 -2.97 -8.39 -16.24
N GLU A 71 -2.49 -9.57 -16.59
CA GLU A 71 -2.60 -10.77 -15.75
C GLU A 71 -1.84 -10.61 -14.43
N LEU A 72 -0.66 -9.97 -14.45
CA LEU A 72 0.11 -9.72 -13.24
C LEU A 72 -0.69 -8.91 -12.21
N THR A 73 -1.47 -7.92 -12.66
CA THR A 73 -2.30 -7.12 -11.74
C THR A 73 -3.41 -7.94 -11.09
N LYS A 74 -3.89 -8.97 -11.76
CA LYS A 74 -4.90 -9.91 -11.23
C LYS A 74 -4.28 -10.93 -10.27
N GLU A 75 -3.13 -11.49 -10.61
CA GLU A 75 -2.41 -12.48 -9.77
C GLU A 75 -1.93 -11.87 -8.46
N VAL A 76 -1.31 -10.71 -8.52
CA VAL A 76 -0.78 -10.01 -7.34
C VAL A 76 -1.90 -9.38 -6.50
N GLY A 77 -3.01 -9.03 -7.14
CA GLY A 77 -4.12 -8.28 -6.57
C GLY A 77 -3.94 -6.77 -6.72
N TYR A 78 -5.02 -6.10 -7.07
CA TYR A 78 -4.99 -4.68 -7.45
C TYR A 78 -4.48 -3.75 -6.34
N GLU A 79 -4.88 -3.97 -5.10
CA GLU A 79 -4.44 -3.15 -3.96
C GLU A 79 -2.93 -3.32 -3.69
N VAL A 80 -2.43 -4.54 -3.76
CA VAL A 80 -1.00 -4.85 -3.61
C VAL A 80 -0.22 -4.25 -4.76
N PHE A 81 -0.71 -4.40 -5.99
CA PHE A 81 -0.07 -3.84 -7.18
C PHE A 81 0.06 -2.31 -7.08
N ILE A 82 -0.99 -1.61 -6.67
CA ILE A 82 -0.94 -0.15 -6.48
C ILE A 82 0.10 0.22 -5.42
N ASN A 83 0.09 -0.49 -4.27
CA ASN A 83 1.00 -0.18 -3.17
C ASN A 83 2.46 -0.42 -3.52
N ASP A 84 2.77 -1.49 -4.23
CA ASP A 84 4.16 -1.92 -4.46
C ASP A 84 4.77 -1.33 -5.73
N PHE A 85 3.96 -1.04 -6.76
CA PHE A 85 4.46 -0.62 -8.07
C PHE A 85 4.05 0.80 -8.49
N ILE A 86 2.97 1.34 -7.95
CA ILE A 86 2.46 2.66 -8.35
C ILE A 86 2.77 3.71 -7.29
N LEU A 87 2.17 3.58 -6.12
CA LEU A 87 2.30 4.54 -5.04
C LEU A 87 2.07 3.86 -3.69
N PRO A 88 3.13 3.64 -2.91
CA PRO A 88 3.01 3.11 -1.56
C PRO A 88 2.06 3.96 -0.71
N ARG A 89 1.20 3.29 0.03
CA ARG A 89 0.17 3.94 0.86
C ARG A 89 0.75 4.97 1.84
N GLU A 90 1.93 4.69 2.37
CA GLU A 90 2.60 5.58 3.30
C GLU A 90 3.09 6.86 2.60
N ILE A 91 3.52 6.74 1.34
CA ILE A 91 3.94 7.88 0.51
C ILE A 91 2.72 8.67 0.04
N ALA A 92 1.62 8.00 -0.32
CA ALA A 92 0.39 8.65 -0.78
C ALA A 92 -0.11 9.70 0.22
N LYS A 93 0.04 9.48 1.51
CA LYS A 93 -0.35 10.41 2.57
C LYS A 93 0.37 11.77 2.51
N PHE A 94 1.54 11.85 1.87
CA PHE A 94 2.28 13.10 1.68
C PHE A 94 1.83 13.88 0.45
N PHE A 95 1.27 13.19 -0.55
CA PHE A 95 0.79 13.81 -1.77
C PHE A 95 -0.71 14.12 -1.72
N PHE A 96 -1.47 13.26 -1.06
CA PHE A 96 -2.92 13.40 -0.89
C PHE A 96 -3.24 13.71 0.57
N PHE A 97 -2.87 14.89 1.02
CA PHE A 97 -3.11 15.30 2.38
C PHE A 97 -4.22 16.37 2.45
N ASP A 98 -4.97 16.29 3.51
CA ASP A 98 -5.87 17.34 3.95
C ASP A 98 -5.03 18.42 4.65
N ALA A 99 -5.11 19.67 4.18
CA ALA A 99 -4.33 20.77 4.74
C ALA A 99 -4.54 20.94 6.26
N GLU A 100 -5.73 20.63 6.75
CA GLU A 100 -6.03 20.64 8.18
C GLU A 100 -5.25 19.57 8.96
N LYS A 101 -4.88 18.47 8.33
CA LYS A 101 -4.09 17.40 8.95
C LYS A 101 -2.59 17.66 8.95
N ILE A 102 -2.09 18.62 8.16
CA ILE A 102 -0.66 19.00 8.21
C ILE A 102 -0.32 19.58 9.59
N VAL A 103 -1.21 20.37 10.17
CA VAL A 103 -1.00 20.96 11.50
C VAL A 103 -0.80 19.85 12.55
N THR A 104 -1.60 18.78 12.48
CA THR A 104 -1.47 17.64 13.38
C THR A 104 -0.19 16.83 13.14
N LEU A 105 0.32 16.78 11.91
CA LEU A 105 1.60 16.15 11.57
C LEU A 105 2.80 16.98 12.07
N ALA A 106 2.72 18.31 11.96
CA ALA A 106 3.75 19.21 12.49
C ALA A 106 3.75 19.24 14.02
N GLU A 107 2.62 18.96 14.66
CA GLU A 107 2.46 18.85 16.11
C GLU A 107 2.66 17.43 16.66
N ALA A 108 3.16 16.49 15.85
CA ALA A 108 3.43 15.13 16.27
C ALA A 108 4.32 15.08 17.52
N LYS A 109 3.72 14.91 18.69
CA LYS A 109 4.40 14.86 20.00
C LYS A 109 4.52 13.44 20.54
N SER A 110 3.78 12.50 20.00
CA SER A 110 3.81 11.11 20.46
C SER A 110 4.91 10.31 19.77
N LYS A 111 5.56 9.40 20.51
CA LYS A 111 6.55 8.46 19.95
C LYS A 111 5.99 7.62 18.80
N LYS A 112 4.68 7.34 18.79
CA LYS A 112 4.01 6.58 17.74
C LYS A 112 3.91 7.38 16.44
N GLU A 113 3.57 8.66 16.54
CA GLU A 113 3.46 9.57 15.38
C GLU A 113 4.84 9.83 14.77
N LEU A 114 5.86 10.08 15.62
CA LEU A 114 7.24 10.24 15.16
C LEU A 114 7.78 8.99 14.46
N ARG A 115 7.46 7.80 14.95
CA ARG A 115 7.83 6.53 14.27
C ARG A 115 7.12 6.38 12.93
N SER A 116 5.84 6.72 12.85
CA SER A 116 5.08 6.69 11.58
C SER A 116 5.67 7.65 10.55
N LEU A 117 6.04 8.86 11.00
CA LEU A 117 6.68 9.87 10.16
C LEU A 117 8.07 9.41 9.69
N SER A 118 8.90 8.88 10.59
CA SER A 118 10.23 8.33 10.25
C SER A 118 10.12 7.21 9.22
N LYS A 119 9.16 6.30 9.38
CA LYS A 119 8.93 5.22 8.42
C LYS A 119 8.54 5.75 7.04
N ALA A 120 7.67 6.74 6.99
CA ALA A 120 7.26 7.36 5.74
C ALA A 120 8.43 8.10 5.05
N TYR A 121 9.28 8.79 5.80
CA TYR A 121 10.51 9.37 5.25
C TYR A 121 11.46 8.31 4.69
N SER A 122 11.66 7.19 5.39
CA SER A 122 12.48 6.08 4.90
C SER A 122 11.95 5.50 3.59
N GLU A 123 10.64 5.45 3.40
CA GLU A 123 10.01 5.01 2.15
C GLU A 123 10.22 6.02 1.01
N VAL A 124 9.96 7.31 1.26
CA VAL A 124 10.15 8.39 0.26
C VAL A 124 11.62 8.46 -0.21
N LEU A 125 12.55 8.32 0.72
CA LEU A 125 13.99 8.34 0.41
C LEU A 125 14.50 7.01 -0.17
N GLY A 126 13.65 6.00 -0.33
CA GLY A 126 14.02 4.68 -0.83
C GLY A 126 14.92 3.87 0.12
N ILE A 127 15.08 4.33 1.37
CA ILE A 127 15.95 3.70 2.37
C ILE A 127 15.38 2.34 2.80
N LYS A 128 14.07 2.20 2.82
CA LYS A 128 13.38 0.97 3.22
C LYS A 128 13.85 -0.26 2.44
N LYS A 129 14.11 -0.11 1.14
CA LYS A 129 14.63 -1.22 0.31
C LYS A 129 15.96 -1.76 0.83
N TYR A 130 16.83 -0.88 1.33
CA TYR A 130 18.11 -1.28 1.92
C TYR A 130 17.96 -1.88 3.31
N GLU A 131 16.99 -1.40 4.09
CA GLU A 131 16.65 -1.98 5.41
C GLU A 131 16.10 -3.40 5.23
N ASP A 132 15.16 -3.59 4.30
CA ASP A 132 14.58 -4.91 3.98
C ASP A 132 15.66 -5.85 3.42
N LEU A 133 16.55 -5.37 2.55
CA LEU A 133 17.66 -6.15 2.04
C LEU A 133 18.61 -6.59 3.18
N LYS A 134 18.95 -5.68 4.09
CA LYS A 134 19.76 -5.99 5.27
C LYS A 134 19.11 -7.05 6.15
N LEU A 135 17.81 -6.94 6.40
CA LEU A 135 17.05 -7.91 7.18
C LEU A 135 17.04 -9.29 6.51
N ASN A 136 16.79 -9.32 5.20
CA ASN A 136 16.76 -10.56 4.42
C ASN A 136 18.16 -11.23 4.38
N LEU A 137 19.23 -10.47 4.19
CA LEU A 137 20.60 -10.97 4.22
C LEU A 137 20.95 -11.54 5.60
N ASN A 138 20.59 -10.86 6.68
CA ASN A 138 20.81 -11.36 8.04
C ASN A 138 20.04 -12.66 8.30
N THR A 139 18.80 -12.76 7.81
CA THR A 139 18.00 -13.97 7.91
C THR A 139 18.65 -15.13 7.14
N LEU A 140 19.16 -14.86 5.94
CA LEU A 140 19.83 -15.84 5.10
C LEU A 140 21.16 -16.29 5.74
N LEU A 141 21.93 -15.36 6.28
CA LEU A 141 23.16 -15.63 7.01
C LEU A 141 22.89 -16.54 8.22
N THR A 142 21.83 -16.24 8.97
CA THR A 142 21.42 -17.08 10.11
C THR A 142 21.02 -18.49 9.68
N LYS A 143 20.27 -18.62 8.57
CA LYS A 143 19.91 -19.92 8.00
C LYS A 143 21.16 -20.72 7.56
N LEU A 144 22.10 -20.07 6.88
CA LEU A 144 23.38 -20.70 6.44
C LEU A 144 24.22 -21.14 7.64
N ARG A 145 24.35 -20.30 8.66
CA ARG A 145 25.07 -20.65 9.90
C ARG A 145 24.43 -21.87 10.58
N ARG A 146 23.08 -21.95 10.64
CA ARG A 146 22.38 -23.08 11.20
C ARG A 146 22.52 -24.37 10.37
N SER A 147 22.60 -24.28 9.05
CA SER A 147 22.76 -25.45 8.17
C SER A 147 24.18 -26.04 8.16
N GLY A 148 25.20 -25.22 8.42
CA GLY A 148 26.60 -25.63 8.39
C GLY A 148 27.16 -26.19 9.71
N VAL A 149 26.36 -26.29 10.77
CA VAL A 149 26.85 -26.63 12.11
C VAL A 149 26.34 -28.00 12.57
N SER A 150 27.26 -28.83 13.12
CA SER A 150 26.90 -30.11 13.75
C SER A 150 26.01 -29.88 14.98
N LYS A 151 25.18 -30.91 15.33
CA LYS A 151 24.14 -30.82 16.40
C LYS A 151 24.67 -30.19 17.71
N VAL A 152 25.86 -30.53 18.13
CA VAL A 152 26.46 -30.08 19.40
C VAL A 152 26.81 -28.57 19.41
N LYS A 153 27.12 -27.98 18.24
CA LYS A 153 27.42 -26.55 18.12
C LYS A 153 26.17 -25.71 17.85
N LYS A 154 25.04 -26.33 17.57
CA LYS A 154 23.81 -25.65 17.21
C LYS A 154 23.19 -24.91 18.39
N GLU A 155 23.17 -25.56 19.56
CA GLU A 155 22.67 -24.97 20.81
C GLU A 155 23.49 -23.74 21.22
N ARG A 156 24.82 -23.83 21.12
CA ARG A 156 25.69 -22.69 21.45
C ARG A 156 25.55 -21.53 20.46
N LEU A 157 25.29 -21.84 19.19
CA LEU A 157 25.05 -20.81 18.17
C LEU A 157 23.72 -20.09 18.42
N GLU A 158 22.69 -20.82 18.84
CA GLU A 158 21.38 -20.24 19.17
C GLU A 158 21.44 -19.32 20.39
N GLU A 159 22.18 -19.71 21.43
CA GLU A 159 22.45 -18.84 22.59
C GLU A 159 23.15 -17.53 22.20
N LEU A 160 24.19 -17.60 21.35
CA LEU A 160 24.93 -16.44 20.89
C LEU A 160 24.10 -15.51 19.99
N ILE A 161 23.24 -16.08 19.13
CA ILE A 161 22.32 -15.30 18.30
C ILE A 161 21.30 -14.56 19.16
N GLU A 162 20.78 -15.21 20.22
CA GLU A 162 19.84 -14.57 21.14
C GLU A 162 20.49 -13.45 21.96
N GLN A 163 21.75 -13.64 22.40
CA GLN A 163 22.53 -12.60 23.09
C GLN A 163 22.79 -11.40 22.18
N ASP A 164 23.15 -11.62 20.91
CA ASP A 164 23.38 -10.56 19.92
C ASP A 164 22.10 -9.75 19.64
N ARG A 165 20.94 -10.44 19.67
CA ARG A 165 19.63 -9.83 19.47
C ARG A 165 19.18 -8.94 20.65
N GLN A 166 19.67 -9.24 21.86
CA GLN A 166 19.35 -8.44 23.06
C GLN A 166 20.25 -7.20 23.19
N LEU A 167 21.37 -7.18 22.47
CA LEU A 167 22.35 -6.07 22.49
C LEU A 167 22.13 -5.04 21.37
N THR A 168 21.21 -5.31 20.41
CA THR A 168 20.89 -4.44 19.28
C THR A 168 19.50 -3.82 19.44
#